data_fe971ee79cd1441cae137d2ee7109035
#
_entry.id   fe971ee79cd1441cae137d2ee7109035
#
_cell.length_a   1.000
_cell.length_b   1.000
_cell.length_c   1.000
_cell.angle_alpha   90.00
_cell.angle_beta   90.00
_cell.angle_gamma   90.00
#
_symmetry.space_group_name_H-M   'P 1'
#
loop_
_entity.id
_entity.type
_entity.pdbx_description
1 polymer ?
#
loop_
_entity_poly.entity_id
_entity_poly.type
_entity_poly.pdbx_seq_one_letter_code
_entity_poly.pdbx_strand_id
1 'polypeptide(L)'
;YIEIAKSEGGKILTGGLPISLADDNKDGWFIAPTIIEGLDQQCRTNQEEIFGPIVTIQPFDTIEEALELANSTEYGLAATIWTSNLSTAHHVADKIKSGIVWVNCWLLRDLRTPFGGMKNSGVGREGGWEALNFFTEPKNVCIKF
;
A
#
# COMPACT_ATOMS: atom_id res chain seq x y z
N TYR A 1 13.63 10.09 6.49
CA TYR A 1 13.62 9.25 5.28
C TYR A 1 14.12 9.98 4.03
N ILE A 2 13.84 11.27 3.83
CA ILE A 2 14.37 12.02 2.68
C ILE A 2 15.91 11.99 2.65
N GLU A 3 16.55 12.18 3.80
CA GLU A 3 18.03 12.12 3.89
C GLU A 3 18.54 10.67 3.76
N ILE A 4 17.79 9.68 4.26
CA ILE A 4 18.10 8.27 4.05
C ILE A 4 18.07 7.95 2.55
N ALA A 5 16.99 8.30 1.85
CA ALA A 5 16.85 8.07 0.42
C ALA A 5 18.02 8.70 -0.39
N LYS A 6 18.43 9.92 -0.06
CA LYS A 6 19.61 10.56 -0.68
C LYS A 6 20.89 9.77 -0.42
N SER A 7 21.09 9.29 0.81
CA SER A 7 22.28 8.49 1.16
C SER A 7 22.28 7.12 0.49
N GLU A 8 21.12 6.58 0.15
CA GLU A 8 20.92 5.34 -0.61
C GLU A 8 21.01 5.54 -2.14
N GLY A 9 21.34 6.74 -2.60
CA GLY A 9 21.52 7.06 -4.02
C GLY A 9 20.23 7.51 -4.73
N GLY A 10 19.15 7.69 -4.00
CA GLY A 10 17.88 8.16 -4.55
C GLY A 10 17.96 9.60 -5.06
N LYS A 11 17.36 9.83 -6.23
CA LYS A 11 17.22 11.15 -6.85
C LYS A 11 15.84 11.73 -6.55
N ILE A 12 15.81 12.87 -5.88
CA ILE A 12 14.58 13.61 -5.62
C ILE A 12 14.11 14.29 -6.92
N LEU A 13 12.96 13.89 -7.43
CA LEU A 13 12.37 14.50 -8.62
C LEU A 13 11.56 15.76 -8.28
N THR A 14 10.87 15.74 -7.14
CA THR A 14 10.12 16.88 -6.61
C THR A 14 10.03 16.79 -5.10
N GLY A 15 9.78 17.90 -4.43
CA GLY A 15 9.66 17.96 -2.97
C GLY A 15 10.99 17.85 -2.24
N GLY A 16 11.06 17.01 -1.25
CA GLY A 16 12.29 16.72 -0.48
C GLY A 16 12.64 17.77 0.59
N LEU A 17 11.74 18.68 0.88
CA LEU A 17 11.97 19.78 1.84
C LEU A 17 10.74 20.02 2.72
N PRO A 18 10.95 20.44 3.97
CA PRO A 18 9.90 21.06 4.75
C PRO A 18 9.41 22.32 4.05
N ILE A 19 8.12 22.60 4.16
CA ILE A 19 7.53 23.82 3.62
C ILE A 19 6.90 24.64 4.75
N SER A 20 7.02 25.95 4.65
CA SER A 20 6.30 26.88 5.51
C SER A 20 5.11 27.43 4.78
N LEU A 21 3.95 27.32 5.38
CA LEU A 21 2.71 27.92 4.88
C LEU A 21 2.48 29.28 5.53
N ALA A 22 1.55 30.07 4.95
CA ALA A 22 1.17 31.36 5.47
C ALA A 22 -0.03 31.25 6.45
N ASP A 23 -0.34 32.34 7.10
CA ASP A 23 -1.53 32.56 7.92
C ASP A 23 -1.65 31.55 9.09
N ASP A 24 -2.82 30.99 9.29
CA ASP A 24 -3.12 30.09 10.40
C ASP A 24 -2.32 28.77 10.39
N ASN A 25 -1.69 28.44 9.26
CA ASN A 25 -0.89 27.23 9.08
C ASN A 25 0.62 27.45 9.28
N LYS A 26 1.07 28.66 9.59
CA LYS A 26 2.51 29.03 9.69
C LYS A 26 3.31 28.20 10.69
N ASP A 27 2.65 27.73 11.75
CA ASP A 27 3.27 26.93 12.81
C ASP A 27 3.05 25.42 12.62
N GLY A 28 2.52 25.00 11.48
CA GLY A 28 2.28 23.59 11.16
C GLY A 28 3.52 22.85 10.67
N TRP A 29 3.48 21.52 10.78
CA TRP A 29 4.54 20.61 10.36
C TRP A 29 4.23 20.09 8.94
N PHE A 30 4.67 20.80 7.92
CA PHE A 30 4.40 20.46 6.53
C PHE A 30 5.65 20.03 5.79
N ILE A 31 5.51 18.98 4.99
CA ILE A 31 6.55 18.47 4.09
C ILE A 31 5.98 18.48 2.68
N ALA A 32 6.74 18.99 1.73
CA ALA A 32 6.36 18.95 0.32
C ALA A 32 6.13 17.51 -0.16
N PRO A 33 5.07 17.21 -0.91
CA PRO A 33 4.93 15.93 -1.56
C PRO A 33 6.18 15.60 -2.37
N THR A 34 6.73 14.42 -2.12
CA THR A 34 8.08 14.05 -2.58
C THR A 34 8.03 12.81 -3.46
N ILE A 35 8.70 12.88 -4.62
CA ILE A 35 8.88 11.76 -5.54
C ILE A 35 10.36 11.45 -5.65
N ILE A 36 10.73 10.18 -5.51
CA ILE A 36 12.10 9.70 -5.53
C ILE A 36 12.26 8.60 -6.57
N GLU A 37 13.33 8.64 -7.37
CA GLU A 37 13.70 7.58 -8.32
C GLU A 37 15.10 7.04 -8.07
N GLY A 38 15.42 5.90 -8.69
CA GLY A 38 16.80 5.35 -8.74
C GLY A 38 17.23 4.65 -7.47
N LEU A 39 16.30 4.30 -6.59
CA LEU A 39 16.59 3.52 -5.38
C LEU A 39 16.67 2.02 -5.69
N ASP A 40 17.58 1.31 -5.00
CA ASP A 40 17.57 -0.14 -4.98
C ASP A 40 16.31 -0.66 -4.28
N GLN A 41 15.74 -1.77 -4.78
CA GLN A 41 14.54 -2.35 -4.18
C GLN A 41 14.74 -2.78 -2.72
N GLN A 42 15.95 -3.20 -2.35
CA GLN A 42 16.25 -3.68 -1.00
C GLN A 42 16.70 -2.57 -0.04
N CYS A 43 16.75 -1.32 -0.47
CA CYS A 43 17.08 -0.21 0.41
C CYS A 43 15.97 0.06 1.44
N ARG A 44 16.30 0.70 2.54
CA ARG A 44 15.36 0.99 3.63
C ARG A 44 14.17 1.83 3.18
N THR A 45 14.41 2.81 2.30
CA THR A 45 13.36 3.69 1.78
C THR A 45 12.27 2.92 1.03
N ASN A 46 12.62 1.81 0.34
CA ASN A 46 11.68 0.97 -0.37
C ASN A 46 11.10 -0.17 0.49
N GLN A 47 11.78 -0.55 1.57
CA GLN A 47 11.38 -1.68 2.40
C GLN A 47 10.63 -1.29 3.68
N GLU A 48 10.84 -0.07 4.19
CA GLU A 48 10.21 0.39 5.43
C GLU A 48 9.01 1.29 5.14
N GLU A 49 8.05 1.34 6.06
CA GLU A 49 6.91 2.24 5.99
C GLU A 49 7.33 3.67 6.38
N ILE A 50 7.33 4.59 5.42
CA ILE A 50 7.74 5.99 5.66
C ILE A 50 6.68 6.77 6.46
N PHE A 51 5.42 6.47 6.26
CA PHE A 51 4.26 7.12 6.87
C PHE A 51 4.22 8.64 6.63
N GLY A 52 4.47 9.06 5.39
CA GLY A 52 4.55 10.47 4.99
C GLY A 52 4.23 10.68 3.50
N PRO A 53 4.21 11.93 3.03
CA PRO A 53 3.85 12.27 1.66
C PRO A 53 5.02 12.01 0.68
N ILE A 54 5.53 10.80 0.68
CA ILE A 54 6.70 10.36 -0.12
C ILE A 54 6.31 9.14 -0.92
N VAL A 55 6.68 9.12 -2.21
CA VAL A 55 6.53 7.97 -3.10
C VAL A 55 7.84 7.71 -3.83
N THR A 56 8.21 6.45 -3.95
CA THR A 56 9.30 5.99 -4.79
C THR A 56 8.73 5.45 -6.10
N ILE A 57 9.46 5.64 -7.19
CA ILE A 57 9.08 5.10 -8.51
C ILE A 57 10.20 4.22 -9.03
N GLN A 58 9.79 3.08 -9.58
CA GLN A 58 10.70 2.10 -10.18
C GLN A 58 10.17 1.68 -11.55
N PRO A 59 10.99 1.74 -12.60
CA PRO A 59 10.64 1.17 -13.89
C PRO A 59 10.68 -0.36 -13.82
N PHE A 60 9.96 -1.00 -14.73
CA PHE A 60 10.02 -2.44 -14.96
C PHE A 60 9.84 -2.72 -16.46
N ASP A 61 10.40 -3.82 -16.94
CA ASP A 61 10.31 -4.22 -18.34
C ASP A 61 9.26 -5.31 -18.57
N THR A 62 8.98 -6.14 -17.56
CA THR A 62 8.00 -7.23 -17.66
C THR A 62 7.00 -7.22 -16.49
N ILE A 63 5.84 -7.84 -16.70
CA ILE A 63 4.82 -7.97 -15.65
C ILE A 63 5.34 -8.80 -14.48
N GLU A 64 6.13 -9.83 -14.77
CA GLU A 64 6.75 -10.68 -13.77
C GLU A 64 7.70 -9.89 -12.86
N GLU A 65 8.53 -9.03 -13.45
CA GLU A 65 9.40 -8.13 -12.71
C GLU A 65 8.59 -7.16 -11.84
N ALA A 66 7.53 -6.55 -12.39
CA ALA A 66 6.65 -5.68 -11.62
C ALA A 66 6.04 -6.40 -10.40
N LEU A 67 5.62 -7.65 -10.56
CA LEU A 67 5.10 -8.49 -9.50
C LEU A 67 6.17 -8.85 -8.46
N GLU A 68 7.39 -9.15 -8.88
CA GLU A 68 8.50 -9.43 -8.00
C GLU A 68 8.84 -8.19 -7.14
N LEU A 69 8.99 -7.03 -7.76
CA LEU A 69 9.23 -5.75 -7.09
C LEU A 69 8.10 -5.42 -6.09
N ALA A 70 6.84 -5.48 -6.52
CA ALA A 70 5.69 -5.17 -5.68
C ALA A 70 5.52 -6.14 -4.50
N ASN A 71 5.93 -7.39 -4.65
CA ASN A 71 5.83 -8.41 -3.61
C ASN A 71 7.06 -8.50 -2.69
N SER A 72 8.13 -7.76 -2.96
CA SER A 72 9.42 -7.90 -2.27
C SER A 72 9.47 -7.31 -0.86
N THR A 73 8.48 -6.49 -0.47
CA THR A 73 8.40 -5.93 0.89
C THR A 73 7.70 -6.88 1.86
N GLU A 74 7.90 -6.66 3.16
CA GLU A 74 7.17 -7.39 4.22
C GLU A 74 5.72 -6.90 4.41
N TYR A 75 5.27 -5.94 3.63
CA TYR A 75 3.93 -5.34 3.69
C TYR A 75 3.05 -5.78 2.52
N GLY A 76 1.75 -5.69 2.71
CA GLY A 76 0.77 -6.05 1.68
C GLY A 76 -0.63 -5.56 2.05
N LEU A 77 -0.81 -4.25 2.30
CA LEU A 77 -2.13 -3.71 2.61
C LEU A 77 -2.99 -3.60 1.35
N ALA A 78 -2.54 -2.81 0.39
CA ALA A 78 -3.31 -2.51 -0.81
C ALA A 78 -2.40 -2.36 -2.04
N ALA A 79 -2.97 -2.63 -3.21
CA ALA A 79 -2.36 -2.37 -4.50
C ALA A 79 -3.36 -1.77 -5.47
N THR A 80 -2.86 -0.98 -6.43
CA THR A 80 -3.65 -0.47 -7.55
C THR A 80 -2.97 -0.83 -8.86
N ILE A 81 -3.75 -1.35 -9.80
CA ILE A 81 -3.32 -1.76 -11.12
C ILE A 81 -4.00 -0.86 -12.14
N TRP A 82 -3.23 -0.23 -13.01
CA TRP A 82 -3.73 0.59 -14.10
C TRP A 82 -3.39 -0.06 -15.43
N THR A 83 -4.38 -0.64 -16.10
CA THR A 83 -4.21 -1.33 -17.39
C THR A 83 -5.50 -1.37 -18.18
N SER A 84 -5.40 -1.30 -19.49
CA SER A 84 -6.52 -1.57 -20.40
C SER A 84 -6.62 -3.06 -20.80
N ASN A 85 -5.63 -3.89 -20.44
CA ASN A 85 -5.61 -5.32 -20.76
C ASN A 85 -6.24 -6.12 -19.60
N LEU A 86 -7.40 -6.71 -19.85
CA LEU A 86 -8.14 -7.47 -18.84
C LEU A 86 -7.36 -8.72 -18.36
N SER A 87 -6.65 -9.41 -19.25
CA SER A 87 -5.85 -10.57 -18.86
C SER A 87 -4.71 -10.18 -17.92
N THR A 88 -4.04 -9.06 -18.19
CA THR A 88 -3.02 -8.50 -17.31
C THR A 88 -3.62 -8.12 -15.95
N ALA A 89 -4.79 -7.49 -15.95
CA ALA A 89 -5.47 -7.10 -14.71
C ALA A 89 -5.71 -8.31 -13.80
N HIS A 90 -6.29 -9.38 -14.35
CA HIS A 90 -6.55 -10.63 -13.62
C HIS A 90 -5.27 -11.32 -13.18
N HIS A 91 -4.28 -11.42 -14.06
CA HIS A 91 -3.01 -12.07 -13.75
C HIS A 91 -2.28 -11.37 -12.58
N VAL A 92 -2.16 -10.04 -12.64
CA VAL A 92 -1.50 -9.27 -11.58
C VAL A 92 -2.31 -9.32 -10.29
N ALA A 93 -3.64 -9.18 -10.36
CA ALA A 93 -4.50 -9.24 -9.17
C ALA A 93 -4.43 -10.60 -8.45
N ASP A 94 -4.25 -11.70 -9.18
CA ASP A 94 -4.07 -13.04 -8.61
C ASP A 94 -2.71 -13.22 -7.92
N LYS A 95 -1.66 -12.60 -8.44
CA LYS A 95 -0.26 -12.83 -8.00
C LYS A 95 0.24 -11.81 -6.97
N ILE A 96 -0.35 -10.62 -6.91
CA ILE A 96 0.08 -9.61 -5.97
C ILE A 96 -0.33 -9.97 -4.55
N LYS A 97 0.62 -9.85 -3.62
CA LYS A 97 0.42 -10.21 -2.20
C LYS A 97 -0.08 -9.01 -1.39
N SER A 98 -1.26 -8.52 -1.77
CA SER A 98 -1.95 -7.42 -1.08
C SER A 98 -3.36 -7.84 -0.71
N GLY A 99 -3.84 -7.40 0.44
CA GLY A 99 -5.17 -7.75 0.94
C GLY A 99 -6.30 -7.07 0.16
N ILE A 100 -6.01 -5.95 -0.50
CA ILE A 100 -6.94 -5.22 -1.35
C ILE A 100 -6.26 -4.93 -2.67
N VAL A 101 -6.97 -5.16 -3.77
CA VAL A 101 -6.49 -4.83 -5.12
C VAL A 101 -7.56 -4.05 -5.85
N TRP A 102 -7.22 -2.85 -6.29
CA TRP A 102 -8.04 -2.04 -7.18
C TRP A 102 -7.50 -2.08 -8.61
N VAL A 103 -8.40 -2.14 -9.57
CA VAL A 103 -8.04 -2.07 -10.99
C VAL A 103 -8.71 -0.86 -11.61
N ASN A 104 -7.92 0.05 -12.17
CA ASN A 104 -8.35 1.29 -12.80
C ASN A 104 -9.21 2.19 -11.89
N CYS A 105 -9.04 2.07 -10.58
CA CYS A 105 -9.69 2.92 -9.58
C CYS A 105 -8.82 3.03 -8.33
N TRP A 106 -9.17 3.94 -7.44
CA TRP A 106 -8.55 4.12 -6.14
C TRP A 106 -9.62 4.36 -5.08
N LEU A 107 -9.51 3.70 -3.93
CA LEU A 107 -10.42 3.82 -2.79
C LEU A 107 -11.90 3.56 -3.09
N LEU A 108 -12.24 2.87 -4.18
CA LEU A 108 -13.59 2.38 -4.37
C LEU A 108 -13.85 1.29 -3.34
N ARG A 109 -14.67 1.59 -2.35
CA ARG A 109 -14.86 0.74 -1.17
C ARG A 109 -16.33 0.47 -0.90
N ASP A 110 -16.64 -0.79 -0.63
CA ASP A 110 -17.91 -1.21 -0.05
C ASP A 110 -17.61 -1.80 1.34
N LEU A 111 -18.25 -1.28 2.38
CA LEU A 111 -18.04 -1.73 3.77
C LEU A 111 -18.50 -3.17 4.04
N ARG A 112 -19.19 -3.78 3.10
CA ARG A 112 -19.62 -5.19 3.15
C ARG A 112 -18.55 -6.15 2.65
N THR A 113 -17.53 -5.67 1.96
CA THR A 113 -16.43 -6.50 1.45
C THR A 113 -15.30 -6.62 2.46
N PRO A 114 -14.54 -7.73 2.46
CA PRO A 114 -13.38 -7.89 3.31
C PRO A 114 -12.33 -6.80 3.06
N PHE A 115 -11.83 -6.20 4.14
CA PHE A 115 -10.77 -5.21 4.10
C PHE A 115 -9.69 -5.56 5.13
N GLY A 116 -8.43 -5.59 4.73
CA GLY A 116 -7.30 -5.85 5.62
C GLY A 116 -6.04 -6.23 4.86
N GLY A 117 -4.90 -6.16 5.53
CA GLY A 117 -3.59 -6.43 4.96
C GLY A 117 -3.23 -7.90 4.93
N MET A 118 -2.28 -8.22 4.05
CA MET A 118 -1.48 -9.44 4.07
C MET A 118 -0.13 -9.17 4.71
N LYS A 119 0.65 -10.21 5.00
CA LYS A 119 1.98 -10.14 5.58
C LYS A 119 1.95 -9.32 6.89
N ASN A 120 2.92 -8.43 7.10
CA ASN A 120 2.99 -7.58 8.30
C ASN A 120 1.98 -6.41 8.30
N SER A 121 1.24 -6.19 7.22
CA SER A 121 0.21 -5.15 7.16
C SER A 121 -1.06 -5.46 7.93
N GLY A 122 -1.29 -6.69 8.37
CA GLY A 122 -2.42 -6.99 9.22
C GLY A 122 -2.78 -8.46 9.34
N VAL A 123 -3.64 -8.75 10.32
CA VAL A 123 -4.21 -10.06 10.62
C VAL A 123 -5.72 -9.94 10.59
N GLY A 124 -6.40 -10.93 9.99
CA GLY A 124 -7.85 -10.92 9.84
C GLY A 124 -8.34 -9.95 8.78
N ARG A 125 -9.65 -9.78 8.74
CA ARG A 125 -10.34 -8.86 7.83
C ARG A 125 -11.45 -8.14 8.56
N GLU A 126 -11.59 -6.84 8.31
CA GLU A 126 -12.79 -6.09 8.66
C GLU A 126 -13.79 -6.08 7.49
N GLY A 127 -15.03 -5.66 7.75
CA GLY A 127 -16.11 -5.56 6.77
C GLY A 127 -16.99 -6.80 6.69
N GLY A 128 -18.30 -6.60 6.56
CA GLY A 128 -19.30 -7.65 6.37
C GLY A 128 -19.20 -8.82 7.36
N TRP A 129 -19.32 -10.02 6.84
CA TRP A 129 -19.25 -11.27 7.62
C TRP A 129 -17.87 -11.54 8.21
N GLU A 130 -16.81 -11.05 7.59
CA GLU A 130 -15.43 -11.26 8.05
C GLU A 130 -15.22 -10.58 9.41
N ALA A 131 -15.70 -9.35 9.59
CA ALA A 131 -15.64 -8.66 10.87
C ALA A 131 -16.44 -9.42 11.94
N LEU A 132 -17.64 -9.90 11.60
CA LEU A 132 -18.46 -10.68 12.52
C LEU A 132 -17.72 -11.94 12.99
N ASN A 133 -17.19 -12.71 12.04
CA ASN A 133 -16.44 -13.93 12.35
C ASN A 133 -15.17 -13.67 13.17
N PHE A 134 -14.50 -12.56 12.90
CA PHE A 134 -13.26 -12.20 13.59
C PHE A 134 -13.48 -11.81 15.07
N PHE A 135 -14.58 -11.11 15.37
CA PHE A 135 -14.87 -10.60 16.71
C PHE A 135 -15.84 -11.45 17.53
N THR A 136 -16.34 -12.58 16.99
CA THR A 136 -17.29 -13.43 17.68
C THR A 136 -16.89 -14.90 17.61
N GLU A 137 -17.45 -15.70 18.53
CA GLU A 137 -17.26 -17.14 18.53
C GLU A 137 -18.60 -17.85 18.27
N PRO A 138 -18.69 -18.74 17.27
CA PRO A 138 -19.91 -19.48 16.99
C PRO A 138 -20.19 -20.50 18.08
N LYS A 139 -21.45 -20.60 18.52
CA LYS A 139 -21.93 -21.61 19.46
C LYS A 139 -23.13 -22.35 18.89
N ASN A 140 -23.05 -23.66 18.86
CA ASN A 140 -24.22 -24.50 18.54
C ASN A 140 -25.00 -24.81 19.82
N VAL A 141 -26.32 -24.57 19.80
CA VAL A 141 -27.24 -24.92 20.88
C VAL A 141 -28.36 -25.79 20.30
N CYS A 142 -28.44 -27.03 20.77
CA CYS A 142 -29.50 -27.96 20.38
C CYS A 142 -30.40 -28.25 21.60
N ILE A 143 -31.71 -27.99 21.47
CA ILE A 143 -32.70 -28.22 22.52
C ILE A 143 -33.74 -29.21 21.98
N LYS A 144 -33.94 -30.32 22.72
CA LYS A 144 -35.02 -31.28 22.45
C LYS A 144 -36.13 -31.03 23.47
N PHE A 145 -37.35 -30.87 22.99
CA PHE A 145 -38.58 -30.77 23.79
C PHE A 145 -39.28 -32.14 23.91
#